data_61ff0a8c3ebae3962efe99156a0cd4ed
#
_entry.id   61ff0a8c3ebae3962efe99156a0cd4ed
#
_cell.length_a   1.000
_cell.length_b   1.000
_cell.length_c   1.000
_cell.angle_alpha   90.00
_cell.angle_beta   90.00
_cell.angle_gamma   90.00
#
_symmetry.space_group_name_H-M   'P 1'
#
loop_
_entity.id
_entity.type
_entity.pdbx_description
1 polymer ?
#
loop_
_entity_poly.entity_id
_entity_poly.type
_entity_poly.pdbx_seq_one_letter_code
_entity_poly.pdbx_strand_id
1 'polypeptide(L)'
;MYSRDARMSAAPIPNDQNARQLAAFALATVVLLTFAVGFHTSDRHPALPERALATTADAMPAIAAARPRPVAQPVSSDALPHVQGKRITTMVVEFPPNGFSPPHHHAGSVTVYVLSGVIRSQLQGQPPLMYRTGESFFEPPGAVHLLAENMSTTEPARILAVFVADEGATLTTYH
;
A
#
# COMPACT_ATOMS: atom_id res chain seq x y z
N MET A 1 -47.94 -7.90 -18.23
CA MET A 1 -48.20 -6.83 -17.24
C MET A 1 -47.40 -7.22 -16.01
N TYR A 2 -46.15 -6.76 -15.89
CA TYR A 2 -45.21 -7.12 -14.83
C TYR A 2 -44.65 -5.81 -14.26
N SER A 3 -45.33 -5.31 -13.22
CA SER A 3 -44.86 -4.15 -12.45
C SER A 3 -43.91 -4.64 -11.35
N ARG A 4 -42.68 -4.22 -11.40
CA ARG A 4 -41.76 -4.29 -10.25
C ARG A 4 -41.05 -2.95 -10.09
N ASP A 5 -41.69 -2.04 -9.41
CA ASP A 5 -41.03 -0.91 -8.76
C ASP A 5 -40.42 -1.39 -7.44
N ALA A 6 -39.24 -2.01 -7.52
CA ALA A 6 -38.38 -2.16 -6.35
C ALA A 6 -37.41 -0.99 -6.32
N ARG A 7 -37.80 0.12 -5.71
CA ARG A 7 -36.87 1.18 -5.32
C ARG A 7 -35.97 0.63 -4.22
N MET A 8 -34.80 0.15 -4.59
CA MET A 8 -33.73 -0.07 -3.63
C MET A 8 -33.22 1.31 -3.20
N SER A 9 -33.65 1.79 -2.04
CA SER A 9 -33.03 2.92 -1.38
C SER A 9 -31.68 2.45 -0.84
N ALA A 10 -30.62 2.75 -1.56
CA ALA A 10 -29.27 2.55 -1.04
C ALA A 10 -29.07 3.57 0.10
N ALA A 11 -28.84 3.06 1.30
CA ALA A 11 -28.39 3.90 2.41
C ALA A 11 -27.06 4.55 2.03
N PRO A 12 -26.80 5.81 2.42
CA PRO A 12 -25.54 6.47 2.14
C PRO A 12 -24.42 5.67 2.83
N ILE A 13 -23.41 5.27 2.05
CA ILE A 13 -22.19 4.64 2.56
C ILE A 13 -21.45 5.71 3.37
N PRO A 14 -21.25 5.56 4.69
CA PRO A 14 -20.48 6.53 5.45
C PRO A 14 -19.05 6.55 4.91
N ASN A 15 -18.58 7.73 4.53
CA ASN A 15 -17.18 7.93 4.12
C ASN A 15 -16.30 7.92 5.40
N ASP A 16 -15.97 6.72 5.87
CA ASP A 16 -15.25 6.48 7.14
C ASP A 16 -13.74 6.79 7.05
N GLN A 17 -13.28 7.32 5.93
CA GLN A 17 -11.86 7.70 5.79
C GLN A 17 -11.47 8.85 6.73
N ASN A 18 -12.40 9.76 7.05
CA ASN A 18 -12.14 10.86 7.98
C ASN A 18 -12.17 10.43 9.46
N ALA A 19 -12.93 9.39 9.81
CA ALA A 19 -13.00 8.90 11.19
C ALA A 19 -11.73 8.14 11.59
N ARG A 20 -11.09 7.43 10.65
CA ARG A 20 -9.84 6.69 10.91
C ARG A 20 -8.62 7.61 11.05
N GLN A 21 -8.64 8.81 10.44
CA GLN A 21 -7.56 9.80 10.59
C GLN A 21 -7.58 10.50 11.96
N LEU A 22 -8.73 10.67 12.61
CA LEU A 22 -8.84 11.32 13.91
C LEU A 22 -8.44 10.42 15.10
N ALA A 23 -8.51 9.10 14.94
CA ALA A 23 -8.11 8.16 16.00
C ALA A 23 -6.59 7.99 16.14
N ALA A 24 -5.79 8.39 15.14
CA ALA A 24 -4.33 8.24 15.17
C ALA A 24 -3.59 9.38 15.90
N PHE A 25 -4.25 10.50 16.21
CA PHE A 25 -3.61 11.67 16.81
C PHE A 25 -3.76 11.77 18.37
N ALA A 26 -4.46 10.84 19.01
CA ALA A 26 -4.78 10.93 20.44
C ALA A 26 -3.84 10.16 21.38
N LEU A 27 -2.76 9.50 20.90
CA LEU A 27 -1.90 8.66 21.76
C LEU A 27 -0.41 9.03 21.80
N ALA A 28 -0.03 10.26 21.50
CA ALA A 28 1.38 10.69 21.48
C ALA A 28 1.70 11.84 22.44
N THR A 29 1.10 11.86 23.61
CA THR A 29 1.53 12.82 24.66
C THR A 29 1.30 12.20 26.03
N VAL A 30 2.23 11.43 26.56
CA VAL A 30 2.64 11.26 27.96
C VAL A 30 3.72 10.16 27.98
N VAL A 31 4.97 10.51 28.06
CA VAL A 31 6.04 9.97 28.94
C VAL A 31 7.30 10.76 28.63
N LEU A 32 7.51 11.79 29.40
CA LEU A 32 8.82 12.41 29.57
C LEU A 32 8.83 13.00 30.98
N LEU A 33 9.38 12.28 31.93
CA LEU A 33 10.08 12.85 33.10
C LEU A 33 10.69 11.72 33.97
N THR A 34 11.91 12.00 34.37
CA THR A 34 12.73 11.37 35.43
C THR A 34 13.65 10.22 34.99
N PHE A 35 14.95 10.48 34.91
CA PHE A 35 15.95 10.16 35.94
C PHE A 35 17.30 10.74 35.53
N ALA A 36 17.69 11.78 36.24
CA ALA A 36 19.08 12.22 36.37
C ALA A 36 19.52 11.98 37.80
N VAL A 37 20.39 11.04 38.05
CA VAL A 37 21.35 11.06 39.18
C VAL A 37 22.57 10.24 38.77
N GLY A 38 23.73 10.89 38.90
CA GLY A 38 25.01 10.37 38.49
C GLY A 38 25.60 9.34 39.42
N PHE A 39 26.63 8.72 38.95
CA PHE A 39 27.77 8.27 39.75
C PHE A 39 29.04 8.27 38.89
N HIS A 40 29.99 9.10 39.25
CA HIS A 40 31.39 9.04 38.87
C HIS A 40 32.04 7.87 39.64
N THR A 41 32.65 6.95 38.93
CA THR A 41 33.76 6.17 39.47
C THR A 41 34.78 5.92 38.35
N SER A 42 35.95 6.48 38.57
CA SER A 42 37.15 6.18 37.81
C SER A 42 37.62 4.76 38.14
N ASP A 43 37.72 3.92 37.14
CA ASP A 43 38.54 2.72 37.22
C ASP A 43 39.38 2.55 35.96
N ARG A 44 40.70 2.62 36.19
CA ARG A 44 41.74 2.36 35.21
C ARG A 44 41.76 0.85 34.95
N HIS A 45 41.48 0.42 33.74
CA HIS A 45 41.78 -0.95 33.28
C HIS A 45 43.05 -0.97 32.43
N PRO A 46 43.91 -1.99 32.67
CA PRO A 46 45.15 -2.14 31.91
C PRO A 46 44.90 -2.56 30.48
N ALA A 47 45.74 -2.06 29.56
CA ALA A 47 45.72 -2.38 28.15
C ALA A 47 45.92 -3.88 27.91
N LEU A 48 45.02 -4.51 27.16
CA LEU A 48 45.21 -5.86 26.64
C LEU A 48 45.93 -5.80 25.29
N PRO A 49 46.74 -6.81 24.96
CA PRO A 49 47.57 -6.83 23.78
C PRO A 49 46.74 -6.90 22.49
N GLU A 50 47.17 -6.11 21.54
CA GLU A 50 46.67 -6.02 20.16
C GLU A 50 46.80 -7.41 19.48
N ARG A 51 45.69 -8.10 19.36
CA ARG A 51 45.60 -9.35 18.61
C ARG A 51 45.21 -9.03 17.17
N ALA A 52 46.10 -9.37 16.24
CA ALA A 52 45.96 -9.19 14.82
C ALA A 52 44.52 -9.44 14.31
N LEU A 53 43.95 -8.45 13.68
CA LEU A 53 42.71 -8.59 12.92
C LEU A 53 42.98 -9.50 11.75
N ALA A 54 42.38 -10.68 11.82
CA ALA A 54 42.17 -11.47 10.62
C ALA A 54 41.19 -10.68 9.71
N THR A 55 41.64 -10.37 8.53
CA THR A 55 40.88 -9.80 7.44
C THR A 55 39.70 -10.75 7.15
N THR A 56 38.53 -10.42 7.66
CA THR A 56 37.32 -11.07 7.19
C THR A 56 37.09 -10.59 5.76
N ALA A 57 37.15 -11.53 4.83
CA ALA A 57 36.78 -11.34 3.44
C ALA A 57 35.47 -10.54 3.37
N ASP A 58 35.49 -9.50 2.54
CA ASP A 58 34.31 -8.77 2.11
C ASP A 58 33.17 -9.73 1.79
N ALA A 59 32.22 -9.83 2.69
CA ALA A 59 30.92 -10.38 2.38
C ALA A 59 30.29 -9.34 1.45
N MET A 60 30.34 -9.58 0.16
CA MET A 60 29.59 -8.81 -0.82
C MET A 60 28.14 -8.69 -0.30
N PRO A 61 27.54 -7.49 -0.28
CA PRO A 61 26.17 -7.36 0.13
C PRO A 61 25.35 -8.27 -0.79
N ALA A 62 24.65 -9.25 -0.18
CA ALA A 62 23.71 -10.08 -0.92
C ALA A 62 22.80 -9.11 -1.68
N ILE A 63 22.86 -9.15 -3.01
CA ILE A 63 21.97 -8.36 -3.87
C ILE A 63 20.57 -8.74 -3.39
N ALA A 64 19.89 -7.81 -2.73
CA ALA A 64 18.54 -8.04 -2.25
C ALA A 64 17.70 -8.47 -3.47
N ALA A 65 17.28 -9.71 -3.49
CA ALA A 65 16.51 -10.26 -4.60
C ALA A 65 15.34 -9.33 -4.86
N ALA A 66 15.19 -8.90 -6.12
CA ALA A 66 14.11 -8.01 -6.50
C ALA A 66 12.77 -8.66 -6.08
N ARG A 67 11.95 -7.92 -5.34
CA ARG A 67 10.65 -8.42 -4.87
C ARG A 67 9.77 -8.81 -6.07
N PRO A 68 8.99 -9.90 -5.95
CA PRO A 68 8.12 -10.34 -7.04
C PRO A 68 7.14 -9.23 -7.44
N ARG A 69 6.89 -9.09 -8.75
CA ARG A 69 5.93 -8.13 -9.29
C ARG A 69 4.52 -8.71 -9.28
N PRO A 70 3.50 -7.89 -9.04
CA PRO A 70 2.12 -8.32 -9.24
C PRO A 70 1.83 -8.54 -10.72
N VAL A 71 0.85 -9.42 -10.99
CA VAL A 71 0.36 -9.73 -12.32
C VAL A 71 -1.06 -9.22 -12.45
N ALA A 72 -1.30 -8.34 -13.42
CA ALA A 72 -2.62 -7.80 -13.72
C ALA A 72 -3.26 -8.55 -14.89
N GLN A 73 -4.52 -8.98 -14.71
CA GLN A 73 -5.32 -9.66 -15.71
C GLN A 73 -6.59 -8.85 -16.00
N PRO A 74 -6.84 -8.45 -17.25
CA PRO A 74 -8.06 -7.74 -17.62
C PRO A 74 -9.28 -8.65 -17.46
N VAL A 75 -10.38 -8.10 -16.93
CA VAL A 75 -11.67 -8.75 -16.80
C VAL A 75 -12.66 -8.18 -17.80
N SER A 76 -12.78 -6.86 -17.88
CA SER A 76 -13.64 -6.15 -18.81
C SER A 76 -13.11 -4.77 -19.13
N SER A 77 -13.53 -4.20 -20.27
CA SER A 77 -13.28 -2.81 -20.62
C SER A 77 -14.39 -2.30 -21.51
N ASP A 78 -15.21 -1.39 -20.98
CA ASP A 78 -16.42 -0.90 -21.63
C ASP A 78 -16.40 0.63 -21.71
N ALA A 79 -16.90 1.18 -22.83
CA ALA A 79 -17.12 2.61 -22.95
C ALA A 79 -18.21 3.06 -21.96
N LEU A 80 -18.07 4.25 -21.39
CA LEU A 80 -19.11 4.83 -20.54
C LEU A 80 -20.10 5.64 -21.40
N PRO A 81 -21.35 5.15 -21.66
CA PRO A 81 -22.25 5.75 -22.64
C PRO A 81 -22.60 7.22 -22.36
N HIS A 82 -22.60 7.60 -21.08
CA HIS A 82 -22.98 8.95 -20.64
C HIS A 82 -21.79 9.86 -20.32
N VAL A 83 -20.56 9.38 -20.51
CA VAL A 83 -19.33 10.14 -20.29
C VAL A 83 -18.41 9.96 -21.49
N GLN A 84 -18.58 10.83 -22.46
CA GLN A 84 -17.88 10.73 -23.74
C GLN A 84 -16.36 10.66 -23.56
N GLY A 85 -15.71 9.76 -24.30
CA GLY A 85 -14.27 9.56 -24.28
C GLY A 85 -13.72 8.86 -23.02
N LYS A 86 -14.60 8.35 -22.14
CA LYS A 86 -14.19 7.58 -20.95
C LYS A 86 -14.55 6.11 -21.07
N ARG A 87 -13.70 5.29 -20.48
CA ARG A 87 -13.90 3.85 -20.32
C ARG A 87 -13.82 3.46 -18.87
N ILE A 88 -14.59 2.43 -18.50
CA ILE A 88 -14.42 1.69 -17.27
C ILE A 88 -13.68 0.39 -17.61
N THR A 89 -12.56 0.15 -16.95
CA THR A 89 -11.75 -1.05 -17.11
C THR A 89 -11.59 -1.74 -15.78
N THR A 90 -11.90 -3.02 -15.75
CA THR A 90 -11.81 -3.85 -14.54
C THR A 90 -10.67 -4.85 -14.70
N MET A 91 -9.81 -4.94 -13.70
CA MET A 91 -8.66 -5.85 -13.67
C MET A 91 -8.61 -6.60 -12.35
N VAL A 92 -8.24 -7.86 -12.39
CA VAL A 92 -7.78 -8.60 -11.21
C VAL A 92 -6.26 -8.51 -11.17
N VAL A 93 -5.72 -8.07 -10.03
CA VAL A 93 -4.28 -8.01 -9.82
C VAL A 93 -3.92 -8.98 -8.71
N GLU A 94 -3.04 -9.93 -9.02
CA GLU A 94 -2.51 -10.88 -8.07
C GLU A 94 -1.11 -10.49 -7.63
N PHE A 95 -0.94 -10.36 -6.33
CA PHE A 95 0.34 -10.11 -5.67
C PHE A 95 0.85 -11.44 -5.11
N PRO A 96 1.94 -11.99 -5.63
CA PRO A 96 2.56 -13.18 -5.04
C PRO A 96 3.01 -12.90 -3.59
N PRO A 97 3.43 -13.91 -2.82
CA PRO A 97 4.04 -13.70 -1.51
C PRO A 97 5.18 -12.69 -1.60
N ASN A 98 5.22 -11.71 -0.68
CA ASN A 98 6.13 -10.53 -0.72
C ASN A 98 6.01 -9.66 -1.98
N GLY A 99 4.95 -9.83 -2.77
CA GLY A 99 4.73 -9.08 -4.01
C GLY A 99 4.72 -7.57 -3.76
N PHE A 100 5.33 -6.81 -4.69
CA PHE A 100 5.51 -5.37 -4.54
C PHE A 100 5.33 -4.65 -5.88
N SER A 101 4.46 -3.67 -5.90
CA SER A 101 4.34 -2.68 -6.97
C SER A 101 5.10 -1.41 -6.57
N PRO A 102 6.12 -1.01 -7.34
CA PRO A 102 6.89 0.20 -7.05
C PRO A 102 6.10 1.47 -7.36
N PRO A 103 6.69 2.65 -7.11
CA PRO A 103 6.05 3.92 -7.39
C PRO A 103 5.50 4.01 -8.81
N HIS A 104 4.24 4.41 -8.92
CA HIS A 104 3.51 4.56 -10.18
C HIS A 104 2.35 5.54 -10.02
N HIS A 105 1.73 5.92 -11.13
CA HIS A 105 0.49 6.66 -11.14
C HIS A 105 -0.47 6.08 -12.17
N HIS A 106 -1.75 6.43 -12.04
CA HIS A 106 -2.81 6.03 -12.95
C HIS A 106 -3.35 7.22 -13.74
N ALA A 107 -3.68 6.99 -15.03
CA ALA A 107 -4.22 8.04 -15.91
C ALA A 107 -5.59 8.53 -15.49
N GLY A 108 -6.33 7.75 -14.70
CA GLY A 108 -7.70 8.06 -14.26
C GLY A 108 -7.92 7.71 -12.80
N SER A 109 -9.18 7.74 -12.39
CA SER A 109 -9.60 7.29 -11.06
C SER A 109 -9.51 5.78 -10.95
N VAL A 110 -9.07 5.26 -9.81
CA VAL A 110 -9.07 3.82 -9.53
C VAL A 110 -9.77 3.56 -8.20
N THR A 111 -10.73 2.64 -8.22
CA THR A 111 -11.25 2.03 -7.00
C THR A 111 -10.69 0.63 -6.89
N VAL A 112 -10.09 0.34 -5.74
CA VAL A 112 -9.50 -0.97 -5.43
C VAL A 112 -10.35 -1.65 -4.37
N TYR A 113 -10.67 -2.93 -4.58
CA TYR A 113 -11.33 -3.79 -3.61
C TYR A 113 -10.48 -5.04 -3.35
N VAL A 114 -10.20 -5.35 -2.10
CA VAL A 114 -9.39 -6.50 -1.73
C VAL A 114 -10.23 -7.78 -1.77
N LEU A 115 -9.92 -8.66 -2.72
CA LEU A 115 -10.59 -9.94 -2.91
C LEU A 115 -10.09 -11.00 -1.91
N SER A 116 -8.77 -11.00 -1.64
CA SER A 116 -8.16 -11.92 -0.67
C SER A 116 -6.84 -11.37 -0.15
N GLY A 117 -6.47 -11.75 1.08
CA GLY A 117 -5.21 -11.38 1.72
C GLY A 117 -5.23 -9.99 2.35
N VAL A 118 -4.05 -9.40 2.48
CA VAL A 118 -3.84 -8.06 3.07
C VAL A 118 -2.88 -7.29 2.18
N ILE A 119 -3.32 -6.13 1.72
CA ILE A 119 -2.51 -5.20 0.92
C ILE A 119 -2.14 -3.99 1.78
N ARG A 120 -0.86 -3.64 1.82
CA ARG A 120 -0.39 -2.35 2.30
C ARG A 120 -0.27 -1.41 1.11
N SER A 121 -0.92 -0.26 1.19
CA SER A 121 -0.93 0.76 0.13
C SER A 121 -0.54 2.11 0.70
N GLN A 122 0.16 2.92 -0.09
CA GLN A 122 0.53 4.29 0.29
C GLN A 122 0.46 5.23 -0.91
N LEU A 123 -0.37 6.24 -0.82
CA LEU A 123 -0.33 7.39 -1.71
C LEU A 123 0.66 8.45 -1.20
N GLN A 124 1.27 9.21 -2.12
CA GLN A 124 2.16 10.29 -1.77
C GLN A 124 1.46 11.32 -0.86
N GLY A 125 2.15 11.73 0.21
CA GLY A 125 1.60 12.66 1.19
C GLY A 125 0.66 12.04 2.23
N GLN A 126 0.44 10.73 2.17
CA GLN A 126 -0.39 9.99 3.13
C GLN A 126 0.42 8.92 3.86
N PRO A 127 0.06 8.54 5.09
CA PRO A 127 0.66 7.38 5.74
C PRO A 127 0.29 6.09 5.02
N PRO A 128 1.12 5.03 5.11
CA PRO A 128 0.75 3.72 4.60
C PRO A 128 -0.43 3.15 5.39
N LEU A 129 -1.40 2.58 4.69
CA LEU A 129 -2.59 1.94 5.26
C LEU A 129 -2.66 0.48 4.83
N MET A 130 -3.25 -0.35 5.68
CA MET A 130 -3.48 -1.76 5.42
C MET A 130 -4.94 -2.01 5.11
N TYR A 131 -5.18 -2.73 4.02
CA TYR A 131 -6.51 -3.10 3.55
C TYR A 131 -6.64 -4.62 3.53
N ARG A 132 -7.68 -5.14 4.17
CA ARG A 132 -7.98 -6.56 4.28
C ARG A 132 -9.05 -6.98 3.27
N THR A 133 -9.23 -8.26 3.11
CA THR A 133 -10.35 -8.82 2.33
C THR A 133 -11.67 -8.14 2.71
N GLY A 134 -12.41 -7.65 1.71
CA GLY A 134 -13.67 -6.91 1.87
C GLY A 134 -13.51 -5.40 2.02
N GLU A 135 -12.30 -4.89 2.20
CA GLU A 135 -12.02 -3.45 2.29
C GLU A 135 -11.66 -2.86 0.91
N SER A 136 -11.82 -1.55 0.79
CA SER A 136 -11.54 -0.82 -0.45
C SER A 136 -10.81 0.49 -0.19
N PHE A 137 -10.12 0.98 -1.23
CA PHE A 137 -9.51 2.31 -1.24
C PHE A 137 -9.64 2.95 -2.62
N PHE A 138 -9.43 4.25 -2.65
CA PHE A 138 -9.55 5.06 -3.86
C PHE A 138 -8.23 5.77 -4.15
N GLU A 139 -7.87 5.77 -5.43
CA GLU A 139 -6.72 6.48 -5.98
C GLU A 139 -7.21 7.56 -6.94
N PRO A 140 -7.04 8.85 -6.59
CA PRO A 140 -7.41 9.95 -7.47
C PRO A 140 -6.57 9.97 -8.75
N PRO A 141 -7.08 10.55 -9.85
CA PRO A 141 -6.33 10.69 -11.09
C PRO A 141 -4.97 11.37 -10.86
N GLY A 142 -3.90 10.75 -11.36
CA GLY A 142 -2.54 11.31 -11.28
C GLY A 142 -1.90 11.26 -9.89
N ALA A 143 -2.57 10.76 -8.87
CA ALA A 143 -1.95 10.55 -7.56
C ALA A 143 -0.79 9.56 -7.69
N VAL A 144 0.36 9.89 -7.07
CA VAL A 144 1.49 8.97 -7.03
C VAL A 144 1.23 7.92 -5.96
N HIS A 145 1.10 6.67 -6.40
CA HIS A 145 1.01 5.50 -5.55
C HIS A 145 2.43 5.02 -5.24
N LEU A 146 2.92 5.32 -4.04
CA LEU A 146 4.30 5.06 -3.66
C LEU A 146 4.58 3.57 -3.52
N LEU A 147 3.60 2.81 -3.06
CA LEU A 147 3.70 1.35 -2.95
C LEU A 147 2.31 0.69 -2.86
N ALA A 148 2.22 -0.50 -3.42
CA ALA A 148 1.23 -1.51 -3.08
C ALA A 148 1.95 -2.83 -2.86
N GLU A 149 1.71 -3.52 -1.75
CA GLU A 149 2.42 -4.76 -1.45
C GLU A 149 1.58 -5.76 -0.68
N ASN A 150 1.85 -7.03 -0.96
CA ASN A 150 1.33 -8.15 -0.19
C ASN A 150 2.14 -8.31 1.10
N MET A 151 1.46 -8.25 2.23
CA MET A 151 2.07 -8.39 3.56
C MET A 151 2.38 -9.83 3.94
N SER A 152 1.86 -10.82 3.20
CA SER A 152 2.15 -12.23 3.43
C SER A 152 3.46 -12.65 2.75
N THR A 153 4.24 -13.47 3.43
CA THR A 153 5.45 -14.11 2.89
C THR A 153 5.17 -15.48 2.29
N THR A 154 3.97 -16.02 2.48
CA THR A 154 3.61 -17.38 2.08
C THR A 154 2.39 -17.46 1.18
N GLU A 155 1.42 -16.54 1.34
CA GLU A 155 0.15 -16.57 0.64
C GLU A 155 0.02 -15.42 -0.36
N PRO A 156 -0.58 -15.64 -1.54
CA PRO A 156 -0.88 -14.58 -2.47
C PRO A 156 -2.01 -13.67 -1.94
N ALA A 157 -2.02 -12.42 -2.39
CA ALA A 157 -3.13 -11.50 -2.19
C ALA A 157 -3.70 -11.08 -3.55
N ARG A 158 -5.01 -10.82 -3.62
CA ARG A 158 -5.70 -10.43 -4.85
C ARG A 158 -6.56 -9.20 -4.63
N ILE A 159 -6.55 -8.32 -5.61
CA ILE A 159 -7.41 -7.14 -5.63
C ILE A 159 -8.20 -7.09 -6.93
N LEU A 160 -9.35 -6.43 -6.89
CA LEU A 160 -10.08 -5.96 -8.05
C LEU A 160 -9.80 -4.46 -8.18
N ALA A 161 -9.18 -4.05 -9.28
CA ALA A 161 -8.94 -2.66 -9.61
C ALA A 161 -9.90 -2.21 -10.72
N VAL A 162 -10.69 -1.18 -10.46
CA VAL A 162 -11.67 -0.61 -11.37
C VAL A 162 -11.21 0.79 -11.75
N PHE A 163 -10.84 0.95 -13.01
CA PHE A 163 -10.33 2.21 -13.58
C PHE A 163 -11.44 2.94 -14.32
N VAL A 164 -11.49 4.27 -14.16
CA VAL A 164 -12.23 5.17 -15.04
C VAL A 164 -11.23 6.16 -15.62
N ALA A 165 -10.89 5.99 -16.89
CA ALA A 165 -9.86 6.76 -17.58
C ALA A 165 -10.31 7.15 -18.99
N ASP A 166 -9.52 7.99 -19.65
CA ASP A 166 -9.74 8.33 -21.06
C ASP A 166 -9.56 7.10 -21.95
N GLU A 167 -10.30 7.02 -23.02
CA GLU A 167 -10.17 5.97 -24.02
C GLU A 167 -8.77 6.00 -24.64
N GLY A 168 -8.10 4.85 -24.68
CA GLY A 168 -6.72 4.72 -25.16
C GLY A 168 -5.64 5.15 -24.17
N ALA A 169 -5.99 5.61 -22.97
CA ALA A 169 -4.99 6.00 -21.97
C ALA A 169 -4.18 4.81 -21.45
N THR A 170 -2.88 5.02 -21.21
CA THR A 170 -2.03 4.08 -20.47
C THR A 170 -2.45 4.06 -19.00
N LEU A 171 -3.10 2.97 -18.56
CA LEU A 171 -3.73 2.91 -17.23
C LEU A 171 -2.74 3.03 -16.08
N THR A 172 -1.49 2.54 -16.25
CA THR A 172 -0.46 2.56 -15.19
C THR A 172 0.88 2.96 -15.78
N THR A 173 1.53 3.95 -15.19
CA THR A 173 2.87 4.41 -15.56
C THR A 173 3.79 4.33 -14.35
N TYR A 174 4.89 3.58 -14.46
CA TYR A 174 5.90 3.43 -13.41
C TYR A 174 6.95 4.54 -13.47
N HIS A 175 7.52 4.89 -12.31
CA HIS A 175 8.58 5.89 -12.14
C HIS A 175 9.94 5.26 -11.95
#